data_a3f8bb53cc1098e0886c899a7eb15efe
#
_entry.id   a3f8bb53cc1098e0886c899a7eb15efe
#
_cell.length_a   1.000
_cell.length_b   1.000
_cell.length_c   1.000
_cell.angle_alpha   90.00
_cell.angle_beta   90.00
_cell.angle_gamma   90.00
#
_symmetry.space_group_name_H-M   'P 1'
#
loop_
_entity.id
_entity.type
_entity.pdbx_description
1 polymer ?
#
loop_
_entity_poly.entity_id
_entity_poly.type
_entity_poly.pdbx_seq_one_letter_code
_entity_poly.pdbx_strand_id
1 'polypeptide(L)'
;MKSQWKKLGLAGMAGVLALSAQLAGAKELTVGYVAAGMQYPFNVAAARGFEAAAKEAGVKAVVLDAKTSVERQGNAVDDLIAQKVDGIAVLPIDAVVAQSWVDRAAARNIPVVAVATQIGDPQKHSIKDVYPKLAGLVASDEVRAGADAAQIAARLLPKDRVAKIAIVEGAPGYPTVWQATKGFKDGLEKAGIKYQIVASQPTDWTPEQGESVCQNILTAHPDVDLFYNQADDMVIGCARAVRAAGSHAKLVSRGGSKLGINAVKTGDVDGTVCIQPGKMGRLAFKTLYAAITNPGAPKGKFVDVDTPQVTKTSLSACVPEW
;
A
#
# COMPACT_ATOMS: atom_id res chain seq x y z
N MET A 1 47.60 31.30 87.05
CA MET A 1 46.57 32.15 86.47
C MET A 1 46.25 31.69 85.07
N LYS A 2 45.19 30.98 84.90
CA LYS A 2 44.04 31.17 84.07
C LYS A 2 44.33 31.59 82.59
N SER A 3 44.15 30.75 81.64
CA SER A 3 43.29 31.10 80.49
C SER A 3 42.89 29.90 79.73
N GLN A 4 41.64 29.68 79.57
CA GLN A 4 40.95 28.74 78.73
C GLN A 4 41.10 29.15 77.26
N TRP A 5 41.32 28.21 76.37
CA TRP A 5 40.93 28.39 74.95
C TRP A 5 40.21 27.19 74.42
N LYS A 6 39.13 27.55 73.99
CA LYS A 6 37.94 26.80 73.54
C LYS A 6 38.17 25.89 72.34
N LYS A 7 37.44 24.82 72.37
CA LYS A 7 37.14 23.96 71.29
C LYS A 7 36.31 24.68 70.20
N LEU A 8 36.66 24.58 68.97
CA LEU A 8 35.87 24.79 67.75
C LEU A 8 36.40 23.74 66.78
N GLY A 9 35.71 22.75 66.34
CA GLY A 9 34.41 22.72 65.77
C GLY A 9 34.67 22.22 64.32
N LEU A 10 34.98 20.89 64.16
CA LEU A 10 34.83 20.22 62.85
C LEU A 10 33.37 20.10 62.59
N ALA A 11 32.89 20.86 61.63
CA ALA A 11 31.57 20.63 61.03
C ALA A 11 31.65 21.06 59.55
N GLY A 12 31.28 20.18 58.68
CA GLY A 12 30.82 20.56 57.35
C GLY A 12 31.68 20.14 56.15
N MET A 13 32.00 18.87 55.98
CA MET A 13 32.19 18.32 54.65
C MET A 13 31.07 17.30 54.43
N ALA A 14 29.84 17.80 54.39
CA ALA A 14 28.69 17.01 53.93
C ALA A 14 28.65 17.05 52.38
N GLY A 15 28.89 15.95 51.76
CA GLY A 15 28.44 15.36 50.55
C GLY A 15 27.73 16.23 49.53
N VAL A 16 28.46 16.66 48.52
CA VAL A 16 27.89 16.82 47.20
C VAL A 16 27.87 15.41 46.57
N LEU A 17 26.88 14.63 46.95
CA LEU A 17 26.47 13.47 46.14
C LEU A 17 25.93 14.04 44.82
N ALA A 18 26.78 14.07 43.81
CA ALA A 18 26.41 14.29 42.45
C ALA A 18 25.34 13.26 42.09
N LEU A 19 24.10 13.72 41.96
CA LEU A 19 23.04 13.03 41.23
C LEU A 19 23.47 13.01 39.77
N SER A 20 24.34 12.07 39.42
CA SER A 20 24.49 11.59 38.03
C SER A 20 23.21 10.85 37.74
N ALA A 21 22.16 11.59 37.37
CA ALA A 21 21.03 11.03 36.63
C ALA A 21 21.65 10.40 35.37
N GLN A 22 21.84 9.09 35.41
CA GLN A 22 22.05 8.32 34.20
C GLN A 22 20.84 8.65 33.32
N LEU A 23 21.06 9.53 32.35
CA LEU A 23 20.30 9.53 31.12
C LEU A 23 20.56 8.14 30.52
N ALA A 24 19.79 7.14 30.95
CA ALA A 24 19.61 5.92 30.20
C ALA A 24 19.17 6.39 28.84
N GLY A 25 20.10 6.47 27.87
CA GLY A 25 19.81 6.84 26.52
C GLY A 25 18.65 5.94 26.07
N ALA A 26 17.51 6.53 25.72
CA ALA A 26 16.40 5.76 25.22
C ALA A 26 16.94 4.94 24.05
N LYS A 27 16.77 3.62 24.12
CA LYS A 27 17.21 2.71 23.06
C LYS A 27 16.68 3.25 21.73
N GLU A 28 17.55 3.52 20.78
CA GLU A 28 17.14 3.92 19.44
C GLU A 28 16.31 2.80 18.82
N LEU A 29 15.04 3.08 18.55
CA LEU A 29 14.15 2.11 17.92
C LEU A 29 14.58 1.88 16.47
N THR A 30 14.57 0.62 16.05
CA THR A 30 14.84 0.23 14.67
C THR A 30 13.66 -0.58 14.14
N VAL A 31 13.10 -0.15 13.01
CA VAL A 31 11.99 -0.84 12.34
C VAL A 31 12.36 -1.25 10.94
N GLY A 32 11.85 -2.39 10.48
CA GLY A 32 12.03 -2.88 9.13
C GLY A 32 10.83 -2.58 8.22
N TYR A 33 11.09 -2.35 6.94
CA TYR A 33 10.08 -2.35 5.89
C TYR A 33 10.52 -3.32 4.79
N VAL A 34 9.70 -4.32 4.46
CA VAL A 34 10.00 -5.28 3.39
C VAL A 34 9.09 -4.99 2.20
N ALA A 35 9.67 -4.41 1.15
CA ALA A 35 8.97 -4.12 -0.10
C ALA A 35 8.83 -5.38 -0.95
N ALA A 36 7.73 -5.48 -1.73
CA ALA A 36 7.54 -6.56 -2.70
C ALA A 36 8.53 -6.47 -3.87
N GLY A 37 8.81 -5.26 -4.36
CA GLY A 37 9.77 -5.02 -5.43
C GLY A 37 9.91 -3.52 -5.72
N MET A 38 11.10 -2.98 -5.50
CA MET A 38 11.38 -1.55 -5.65
C MET A 38 11.46 -1.08 -7.11
N GLN A 39 11.36 -1.99 -8.09
CA GLN A 39 11.17 -1.62 -9.49
C GLN A 39 9.80 -1.00 -9.78
N TYR A 40 8.82 -1.19 -8.89
CA TYR A 40 7.49 -0.61 -9.05
C TYR A 40 7.40 0.74 -8.32
N PRO A 41 7.02 1.83 -9.01
CA PRO A 41 6.89 3.17 -8.41
C PRO A 41 5.97 3.21 -7.20
N PHE A 42 4.89 2.42 -7.21
CA PHE A 42 3.99 2.23 -6.07
C PHE A 42 4.74 1.79 -4.80
N ASN A 43 5.58 0.76 -4.91
CA ASN A 43 6.33 0.22 -3.76
C ASN A 43 7.37 1.22 -3.24
N VAL A 44 8.00 1.97 -4.16
CA VAL A 44 8.92 3.05 -3.81
C VAL A 44 8.22 4.15 -3.01
N ALA A 45 7.03 4.57 -3.45
CA ALA A 45 6.25 5.59 -2.75
C ALA A 45 5.81 5.12 -1.36
N ALA A 46 5.37 3.87 -1.22
CA ALA A 46 5.00 3.30 0.08
C ALA A 46 6.21 3.24 1.04
N ALA A 47 7.36 2.75 0.57
CA ALA A 47 8.59 2.69 1.36
C ALA A 47 9.04 4.10 1.80
N ARG A 48 9.05 5.08 0.88
CA ARG A 48 9.38 6.48 1.19
C ARG A 48 8.45 7.10 2.23
N GLY A 49 7.16 6.81 2.13
CA GLY A 49 6.18 7.27 3.11
C GLY A 49 6.47 6.71 4.51
N PHE A 50 6.83 5.43 4.59
CA PHE A 50 7.24 4.78 5.84
C PHE A 50 8.53 5.38 6.42
N GLU A 51 9.58 5.50 5.60
CA GLU A 51 10.87 6.08 6.00
C GLU A 51 10.72 7.53 6.48
N ALA A 52 9.95 8.34 5.76
CA ALA A 52 9.71 9.74 6.14
C ALA A 52 9.04 9.85 7.51
N ALA A 53 8.03 9.01 7.78
CA ALA A 53 7.35 9.00 9.08
C ALA A 53 8.26 8.47 10.20
N ALA A 54 9.11 7.48 9.92
CA ALA A 54 10.11 6.98 10.88
C ALA A 54 11.13 8.06 11.23
N LYS A 55 11.64 8.77 10.22
CA LYS A 55 12.58 9.90 10.40
C LYS A 55 11.97 11.02 11.24
N GLU A 56 10.71 11.39 10.97
CA GLU A 56 9.98 12.40 11.74
C GLU A 56 9.83 12.02 13.24
N ALA A 57 9.76 10.72 13.52
CA ALA A 57 9.67 10.18 14.89
C ALA A 57 11.03 9.87 15.53
N GLY A 58 12.15 10.12 14.86
CA GLY A 58 13.48 9.78 15.36
C GLY A 58 13.74 8.27 15.43
N VAL A 59 13.10 7.48 14.58
CA VAL A 59 13.22 6.02 14.51
C VAL A 59 14.02 5.62 13.28
N LYS A 60 14.97 4.69 13.45
CA LYS A 60 15.73 4.14 12.34
C LYS A 60 14.86 3.18 11.51
N ALA A 61 14.75 3.43 10.22
CA ALA A 61 14.09 2.53 9.28
C ALA A 61 15.12 1.77 8.43
N VAL A 62 14.89 0.47 8.23
CA VAL A 62 15.64 -0.41 7.34
C VAL A 62 14.69 -0.90 6.26
N VAL A 63 14.92 -0.53 5.01
CA VAL A 63 14.11 -0.94 3.86
C VAL A 63 14.82 -2.05 3.10
N LEU A 64 14.15 -3.18 2.91
CA LEU A 64 14.64 -4.33 2.17
C LEU A 64 13.76 -4.59 0.95
N ASP A 65 14.40 -4.91 -0.18
CA ASP A 65 13.75 -5.17 -1.47
C ASP A 65 13.72 -6.66 -1.78
N ALA A 66 12.53 -7.25 -1.84
CA ALA A 66 12.34 -8.65 -2.20
C ALA A 66 12.53 -8.93 -3.70
N LYS A 67 12.61 -7.90 -4.54
CA LYS A 67 12.79 -8.04 -6.01
C LYS A 67 11.78 -9.02 -6.62
N THR A 68 10.52 -8.92 -6.22
CA THR A 68 9.39 -9.76 -6.65
C THR A 68 9.53 -11.26 -6.37
N SER A 69 10.41 -11.66 -5.44
CA SER A 69 10.59 -13.04 -5.03
C SER A 69 9.98 -13.28 -3.64
N VAL A 70 9.01 -14.19 -3.55
CA VAL A 70 8.40 -14.62 -2.27
C VAL A 70 9.46 -15.19 -1.32
N GLU A 71 10.41 -15.98 -1.85
CA GLU A 71 11.51 -16.54 -1.07
C GLU A 71 12.41 -15.45 -0.48
N ARG A 72 12.84 -14.48 -1.31
CA ARG A 72 13.64 -13.34 -0.83
C ARG A 72 12.88 -12.51 0.19
N GLN A 73 11.57 -12.38 0.02
CA GLN A 73 10.74 -11.64 0.97
C GLN A 73 10.71 -12.33 2.33
N GLY A 74 10.56 -13.67 2.36
CA GLY A 74 10.65 -14.46 3.57
C GLY A 74 12.01 -14.33 4.25
N ASN A 75 13.10 -14.44 3.48
CA ASN A 75 14.47 -14.28 3.99
C ASN A 75 14.69 -12.87 4.58
N ALA A 76 14.19 -11.82 3.91
CA ALA A 76 14.28 -10.44 4.41
C ALA A 76 13.54 -10.26 5.75
N VAL A 77 12.38 -10.89 5.93
CA VAL A 77 11.67 -10.89 7.22
C VAL A 77 12.48 -11.62 8.28
N ASP A 78 13.05 -12.79 7.96
CA ASP A 78 13.88 -13.57 8.88
C ASP A 78 15.17 -12.83 9.28
N ASP A 79 15.80 -12.10 8.36
CA ASP A 79 16.95 -11.24 8.63
C ASP A 79 16.60 -10.12 9.62
N LEU A 80 15.44 -9.46 9.46
CA LEU A 80 14.97 -8.45 10.40
C LEU A 80 14.67 -9.04 11.79
N ILE A 81 14.08 -10.24 11.83
CA ILE A 81 13.85 -10.99 13.08
C ILE A 81 15.20 -11.29 13.77
N ALA A 82 16.18 -11.77 13.01
CA ALA A 82 17.53 -12.08 13.53
C ALA A 82 18.26 -10.83 14.05
N GLN A 83 18.07 -9.68 13.39
CA GLN A 83 18.57 -8.38 13.82
C GLN A 83 17.84 -7.82 15.05
N LYS A 84 16.75 -8.46 15.49
CA LYS A 84 15.93 -8.05 16.65
C LYS A 84 15.41 -6.61 16.50
N VAL A 85 14.92 -6.27 15.30
CA VAL A 85 14.25 -4.99 15.10
C VAL A 85 13.01 -4.88 16.00
N ASP A 86 12.60 -3.67 16.32
CA ASP A 86 11.48 -3.43 17.23
C ASP A 86 10.12 -3.62 16.57
N GLY A 87 10.07 -3.69 15.22
CA GLY A 87 8.85 -3.97 14.46
C GLY A 87 9.11 -4.09 12.98
N ILE A 88 8.18 -4.71 12.25
CA ILE A 88 8.28 -4.97 10.81
C ILE A 88 7.00 -4.52 10.10
N ALA A 89 7.16 -3.76 9.02
CA ALA A 89 6.12 -3.53 8.03
C ALA A 89 6.43 -4.37 6.79
N VAL A 90 5.44 -5.01 6.19
CA VAL A 90 5.62 -5.83 4.99
C VAL A 90 4.51 -5.56 3.98
N LEU A 91 4.89 -5.36 2.71
CA LEU A 91 3.98 -5.38 1.57
C LEU A 91 4.09 -6.76 0.93
N PRO A 92 3.21 -7.73 1.28
CA PRO A 92 3.41 -9.11 0.87
C PRO A 92 3.13 -9.33 -0.63
N ILE A 93 3.98 -10.15 -1.25
CA ILE A 93 3.79 -10.66 -2.61
C ILE A 93 2.72 -11.77 -2.60
N ASP A 94 2.82 -12.68 -1.63
CA ASP A 94 1.88 -13.78 -1.43
C ASP A 94 1.21 -13.65 -0.06
N ALA A 95 -0.11 -13.49 -0.08
CA ALA A 95 -0.91 -13.28 1.11
C ALA A 95 -0.95 -14.51 2.05
N VAL A 96 -0.93 -15.72 1.49
CA VAL A 96 -1.03 -16.97 2.26
C VAL A 96 0.32 -17.33 2.87
N VAL A 97 1.38 -17.29 2.09
CA VAL A 97 2.75 -17.59 2.56
C VAL A 97 3.17 -16.59 3.66
N ALA A 98 2.76 -15.34 3.54
CA ALA A 98 3.09 -14.29 4.51
C ALA A 98 2.56 -14.56 5.93
N GLN A 99 1.54 -15.40 6.12
CA GLN A 99 1.08 -15.82 7.44
C GLN A 99 2.22 -16.43 8.27
N SER A 100 3.04 -17.27 7.63
CA SER A 100 4.17 -17.92 8.30
C SER A 100 5.23 -16.91 8.78
N TRP A 101 5.43 -15.81 8.03
CA TRP A 101 6.38 -14.76 8.40
C TRP A 101 5.88 -13.99 9.63
N VAL A 102 4.58 -13.64 9.62
CA VAL A 102 3.93 -12.98 10.77
C VAL A 102 4.00 -13.86 12.02
N ASP A 103 3.78 -15.17 11.86
CA ASP A 103 3.84 -16.13 12.96
C ASP A 103 5.24 -16.20 13.58
N ARG A 104 6.29 -16.23 12.75
CA ARG A 104 7.69 -16.24 13.23
C ARG A 104 8.07 -14.94 13.95
N ALA A 105 7.65 -13.78 13.43
CA ALA A 105 7.88 -12.50 14.09
C ALA A 105 7.12 -12.40 15.43
N ALA A 106 5.84 -12.82 15.45
CA ALA A 106 5.02 -12.82 16.65
C ALA A 106 5.59 -13.75 17.76
N ALA A 107 6.17 -14.90 17.39
CA ALA A 107 6.86 -15.79 18.32
C ALA A 107 8.10 -15.16 18.98
N ARG A 108 8.60 -14.07 18.42
CA ARG A 108 9.71 -13.24 18.94
C ARG A 108 9.24 -11.92 19.54
N ASN A 109 7.92 -11.75 19.71
CA ASN A 109 7.28 -10.52 20.20
C ASN A 109 7.58 -9.30 19.33
N ILE A 110 7.85 -9.49 18.03
CA ILE A 110 8.04 -8.41 17.06
C ILE A 110 6.69 -8.14 16.38
N PRO A 111 6.08 -6.96 16.58
CA PRO A 111 4.83 -6.60 15.92
C PRO A 111 5.04 -6.46 14.41
N VAL A 112 4.04 -6.91 13.65
CA VAL A 112 4.02 -6.82 12.18
C VAL A 112 2.81 -6.03 11.72
N VAL A 113 3.01 -5.10 10.77
CA VAL A 113 1.96 -4.40 10.03
C VAL A 113 2.03 -4.82 8.57
N ALA A 114 0.90 -5.26 8.01
CA ALA A 114 0.78 -5.48 6.59
C ALA A 114 0.44 -4.16 5.88
N VAL A 115 1.00 -3.97 4.68
CA VAL A 115 0.85 -2.75 3.87
C VAL A 115 0.26 -3.12 2.52
N ALA A 116 -0.76 -2.40 2.09
CA ALA A 116 -1.44 -2.51 0.81
C ALA A 116 -2.08 -3.87 0.51
N THR A 117 -1.52 -4.97 0.98
CA THR A 117 -1.99 -6.33 0.70
C THR A 117 -2.38 -7.05 1.99
N GLN A 118 -3.57 -7.64 1.98
CA GLN A 118 -4.08 -8.51 3.05
C GLN A 118 -3.17 -9.72 3.26
N ILE A 119 -3.05 -10.17 4.52
CA ILE A 119 -2.43 -11.46 4.87
C ILE A 119 -3.52 -12.48 5.21
N GLY A 120 -3.39 -13.68 4.68
CA GLY A 120 -4.40 -14.72 4.69
C GLY A 120 -5.06 -14.91 3.32
N ASP A 121 -5.91 -15.92 3.20
CA ASP A 121 -6.59 -16.23 1.93
C ASP A 121 -7.69 -15.19 1.62
N PRO A 122 -7.51 -14.33 0.61
CA PRO A 122 -8.44 -13.25 0.30
C PRO A 122 -9.78 -13.74 -0.27
N GLN A 123 -9.86 -15.01 -0.68
CA GLN A 123 -11.12 -15.62 -1.13
C GLN A 123 -11.98 -16.10 0.04
N LYS A 124 -11.36 -16.36 1.19
CA LYS A 124 -12.02 -16.84 2.40
C LYS A 124 -12.30 -15.74 3.43
N HIS A 125 -11.51 -14.68 3.38
CA HIS A 125 -11.54 -13.62 4.37
C HIS A 125 -11.71 -12.25 3.72
N SER A 126 -12.61 -11.45 4.26
CA SER A 126 -12.73 -10.04 3.93
C SER A 126 -11.44 -9.30 4.30
N ILE A 127 -11.12 -8.21 3.60
CA ILE A 127 -9.98 -7.35 3.97
C ILE A 127 -10.09 -6.79 5.40
N LYS A 128 -11.30 -6.74 5.94
CA LYS A 128 -11.57 -6.30 7.33
C LYS A 128 -11.29 -7.39 8.35
N ASP A 129 -11.20 -8.66 7.94
CA ASP A 129 -10.83 -9.80 8.77
C ASP A 129 -9.31 -9.88 8.84
N VAL A 130 -8.71 -8.93 9.55
CA VAL A 130 -7.26 -8.81 9.65
C VAL A 130 -6.68 -10.03 10.38
N TYR A 131 -5.61 -10.60 9.81
CA TYR A 131 -4.93 -11.75 10.40
C TYR A 131 -4.59 -11.50 11.88
N PRO A 132 -5.02 -12.36 12.82
CA PRO A 132 -5.07 -12.03 14.27
C PRO A 132 -3.73 -11.67 14.91
N LYS A 133 -2.60 -12.11 14.32
CA LYS A 133 -1.26 -11.82 14.85
C LYS A 133 -0.66 -10.53 14.31
N LEU A 134 -1.34 -9.86 13.37
CA LEU A 134 -0.92 -8.54 12.90
C LEU A 134 -1.22 -7.47 13.95
N ALA A 135 -0.34 -6.50 14.07
CA ALA A 135 -0.63 -5.24 14.74
C ALA A 135 -1.69 -4.44 13.96
N GLY A 136 -1.66 -4.52 12.63
CA GLY A 136 -2.67 -3.95 11.76
C GLY A 136 -2.43 -4.26 10.28
N LEU A 137 -3.45 -3.97 9.47
CA LEU A 137 -3.38 -3.91 8.01
C LEU A 137 -3.68 -2.47 7.58
N VAL A 138 -2.76 -1.86 6.86
CA VAL A 138 -2.95 -0.53 6.26
C VAL A 138 -3.06 -0.68 4.76
N ALA A 139 -4.27 -0.55 4.23
CA ALA A 139 -4.53 -0.75 2.80
C ALA A 139 -5.77 0.02 2.36
N SER A 140 -5.95 0.19 1.05
CA SER A 140 -7.25 0.51 0.49
C SER A 140 -8.14 -0.73 0.46
N ASP A 141 -9.45 -0.55 0.59
CA ASP A 141 -10.42 -1.59 0.27
C ASP A 141 -10.49 -1.75 -1.25
N GLU A 142 -9.82 -2.77 -1.77
CA GLU A 142 -9.66 -2.99 -3.21
C GLU A 142 -10.98 -3.35 -3.91
N VAL A 143 -11.92 -3.97 -3.20
CA VAL A 143 -13.27 -4.20 -3.72
C VAL A 143 -13.99 -2.87 -3.88
N ARG A 144 -13.87 -1.97 -2.91
CA ARG A 144 -14.40 -0.61 -3.02
C ARG A 144 -13.72 0.16 -4.16
N ALA A 145 -12.39 0.11 -4.27
CA ALA A 145 -11.65 0.79 -5.34
C ALA A 145 -12.10 0.31 -6.73
N GLY A 146 -12.35 -0.99 -6.89
CA GLY A 146 -12.96 -1.54 -8.10
C GLY A 146 -14.38 -1.00 -8.37
N ALA A 147 -15.21 -0.93 -7.33
CA ALA A 147 -16.56 -0.36 -7.44
C ALA A 147 -16.53 1.15 -7.76
N ASP A 148 -15.56 1.90 -7.24
CA ASP A 148 -15.35 3.30 -7.58
C ASP A 148 -14.95 3.47 -9.05
N ALA A 149 -14.10 2.59 -9.58
CA ALA A 149 -13.79 2.55 -11.03
C ALA A 149 -15.02 2.23 -11.88
N ALA A 150 -15.87 1.30 -11.42
CA ALA A 150 -17.14 0.97 -12.08
C ALA A 150 -18.11 2.18 -12.12
N GLN A 151 -18.12 3.02 -11.10
CA GLN A 151 -18.93 4.24 -11.10
C GLN A 151 -18.41 5.26 -12.15
N ILE A 152 -17.10 5.36 -12.36
CA ILE A 152 -16.55 6.15 -13.47
C ILE A 152 -16.99 5.53 -14.80
N ALA A 153 -16.79 4.23 -14.97
CA ALA A 153 -17.15 3.49 -16.18
C ALA A 153 -18.63 3.61 -16.53
N ALA A 154 -19.53 3.49 -15.55
CA ALA A 154 -20.98 3.57 -15.75
C ALA A 154 -21.45 4.90 -16.33
N ARG A 155 -20.72 5.98 -16.15
CA ARG A 155 -21.01 7.29 -16.77
C ARG A 155 -20.58 7.37 -18.23
N LEU A 156 -19.70 6.48 -18.68
CA LEU A 156 -19.09 6.47 -20.02
C LEU A 156 -19.72 5.41 -20.92
N LEU A 157 -20.27 4.34 -20.34
CA LEU A 157 -20.79 3.18 -21.07
C LEU A 157 -22.17 3.44 -21.68
N PRO A 158 -22.49 2.77 -22.82
CA PRO A 158 -23.81 2.81 -23.43
C PRO A 158 -24.87 2.23 -22.46
N LYS A 159 -26.08 2.80 -22.47
CA LYS A 159 -27.19 2.38 -21.61
C LYS A 159 -28.29 1.65 -22.39
N ASP A 160 -28.30 1.77 -23.69
CA ASP A 160 -29.29 1.26 -24.63
C ASP A 160 -28.95 -0.13 -25.19
N ARG A 161 -27.73 -0.59 -24.98
CA ARG A 161 -27.24 -1.91 -25.41
C ARG A 161 -26.31 -2.54 -24.39
N VAL A 162 -25.93 -3.78 -24.62
CA VAL A 162 -24.90 -4.46 -23.81
C VAL A 162 -23.54 -3.84 -24.11
N ALA A 163 -22.88 -3.35 -23.08
CA ALA A 163 -21.52 -2.80 -23.17
C ALA A 163 -20.49 -3.90 -23.24
N LYS A 164 -19.51 -3.78 -24.12
CA LYS A 164 -18.37 -4.68 -24.25
C LYS A 164 -17.16 -4.13 -23.49
N ILE A 165 -16.75 -4.83 -22.46
CA ILE A 165 -15.70 -4.36 -21.54
C ILE A 165 -14.53 -5.35 -21.56
N ALA A 166 -13.32 -4.82 -21.61
CA ALA A 166 -12.09 -5.57 -21.39
C ALA A 166 -11.45 -5.19 -20.06
N ILE A 167 -10.90 -6.16 -19.34
CA ILE A 167 -10.14 -5.94 -18.11
C ILE A 167 -8.67 -6.23 -18.40
N VAL A 168 -7.81 -5.25 -18.13
CA VAL A 168 -6.35 -5.37 -18.15
C VAL A 168 -5.90 -5.55 -16.72
N GLU A 169 -5.62 -6.80 -16.38
CA GLU A 169 -5.33 -7.20 -15.00
C GLU A 169 -3.87 -6.94 -14.65
N GLY A 170 -3.60 -6.78 -13.37
CA GLY A 170 -2.25 -6.78 -12.85
C GLY A 170 -1.59 -8.16 -12.89
N ALA A 171 -0.40 -8.27 -12.29
CA ALA A 171 0.33 -9.54 -12.27
C ALA A 171 -0.42 -10.60 -11.44
N PRO A 172 -0.41 -11.86 -11.89
CA PRO A 172 -1.01 -12.97 -11.16
C PRO A 172 -0.44 -13.15 -9.76
N GLY A 173 -1.26 -13.66 -8.85
CA GLY A 173 -0.85 -13.94 -7.45
C GLY A 173 -1.16 -12.81 -6.47
N TYR A 174 -1.31 -11.57 -6.93
CA TYR A 174 -1.68 -10.47 -6.04
C TYR A 174 -3.19 -10.47 -5.74
N PRO A 175 -3.61 -10.50 -4.48
CA PRO A 175 -5.02 -10.47 -4.08
C PRO A 175 -5.80 -9.29 -4.65
N THR A 176 -5.15 -8.14 -4.77
CA THR A 176 -5.72 -6.90 -5.31
C THR A 176 -6.30 -7.08 -6.73
N VAL A 177 -5.73 -7.96 -7.55
CA VAL A 177 -6.20 -8.25 -8.91
C VAL A 177 -7.63 -8.81 -8.88
N TRP A 178 -7.84 -9.85 -8.07
CA TRP A 178 -9.15 -10.46 -7.91
C TRP A 178 -10.15 -9.51 -7.23
N GLN A 179 -9.72 -8.83 -6.15
CA GLN A 179 -10.57 -7.93 -5.38
C GLN A 179 -11.06 -6.75 -6.22
N ALA A 180 -10.17 -6.13 -7.00
CA ALA A 180 -10.50 -5.03 -7.88
C ALA A 180 -11.43 -5.46 -9.03
N THR A 181 -11.20 -6.64 -9.63
CA THR A 181 -12.09 -7.22 -10.64
C THR A 181 -13.48 -7.48 -10.07
N LYS A 182 -13.55 -8.08 -8.86
CA LYS A 182 -14.83 -8.33 -8.19
C LYS A 182 -15.58 -7.02 -7.96
N GLY A 183 -14.91 -6.04 -7.34
CA GLY A 183 -15.52 -4.74 -7.05
C GLY A 183 -16.00 -4.01 -8.30
N PHE A 184 -15.25 -4.09 -9.39
CA PHE A 184 -15.64 -3.49 -10.66
C PHE A 184 -16.92 -4.12 -11.23
N LYS A 185 -17.01 -5.45 -11.24
CA LYS A 185 -18.23 -6.17 -11.69
C LYS A 185 -19.42 -5.85 -10.79
N ASP A 186 -19.26 -6.00 -9.48
CA ASP A 186 -20.32 -5.69 -8.49
C ASP A 186 -20.82 -4.23 -8.65
N GLY A 187 -19.89 -3.30 -8.92
CA GLY A 187 -20.22 -1.88 -9.12
C GLY A 187 -21.01 -1.63 -10.39
N LEU A 188 -20.69 -2.29 -11.50
CA LEU A 188 -21.46 -2.22 -12.76
C LEU A 188 -22.87 -2.80 -12.59
N GLU A 189 -23.00 -3.95 -11.93
CA GLU A 189 -24.28 -4.59 -11.63
C GLU A 189 -25.16 -3.66 -10.77
N LYS A 190 -24.57 -3.08 -9.71
CA LYS A 190 -25.27 -2.10 -8.86
C LYS A 190 -25.71 -0.85 -9.61
N ALA A 191 -24.92 -0.43 -10.62
CA ALA A 191 -25.27 0.69 -11.50
C ALA A 191 -26.31 0.34 -12.58
N GLY A 192 -26.75 -0.92 -12.67
CA GLY A 192 -27.73 -1.39 -13.66
C GLY A 192 -27.17 -1.44 -15.08
N ILE A 193 -25.85 -1.49 -15.26
CA ILE A 193 -25.20 -1.56 -16.56
C ILE A 193 -25.30 -2.98 -17.09
N LYS A 194 -25.88 -3.14 -18.29
CA LYS A 194 -25.81 -4.41 -19.03
C LYS A 194 -24.46 -4.50 -19.70
N TYR A 195 -23.65 -5.51 -19.36
CA TYR A 195 -22.31 -5.63 -19.88
C TYR A 195 -21.90 -7.08 -20.18
N GLN A 196 -20.89 -7.22 -21.01
CA GLN A 196 -20.18 -8.46 -21.28
C GLN A 196 -18.68 -8.18 -21.10
N ILE A 197 -18.00 -9.00 -20.31
CA ILE A 197 -16.54 -9.00 -20.30
C ILE A 197 -16.07 -9.82 -21.50
N VAL A 198 -15.53 -9.14 -22.53
CA VAL A 198 -15.08 -9.77 -23.76
C VAL A 198 -13.65 -10.30 -23.66
N ALA A 199 -12.86 -9.73 -22.74
CA ALA A 199 -11.52 -10.19 -22.40
C ALA A 199 -11.14 -9.80 -20.98
N SER A 200 -10.33 -10.63 -20.32
CA SER A 200 -9.69 -10.33 -19.04
C SER A 200 -8.29 -10.94 -19.13
N GLN A 201 -7.25 -10.11 -19.20
CA GLN A 201 -5.89 -10.59 -19.48
C GLN A 201 -4.89 -10.02 -18.48
N PRO A 202 -4.00 -10.87 -17.92
CA PRO A 202 -2.97 -10.45 -16.98
C PRO A 202 -1.83 -9.72 -17.69
N THR A 203 -1.13 -8.89 -16.91
CA THR A 203 0.09 -8.19 -17.27
C THR A 203 1.15 -8.40 -16.17
N ASP A 204 2.24 -7.64 -16.25
CA ASP A 204 3.28 -7.53 -15.22
C ASP A 204 3.31 -6.13 -14.56
N TRP A 205 2.23 -5.37 -14.65
CA TRP A 205 2.07 -3.98 -14.21
C TRP A 205 2.80 -2.93 -15.08
N THR A 206 3.45 -3.32 -16.18
CA THR A 206 4.22 -2.38 -17.02
C THR A 206 3.37 -1.75 -18.12
N PRO A 207 3.74 -0.55 -18.59
CA PRO A 207 3.11 0.07 -19.76
C PRO A 207 3.23 -0.76 -21.02
N GLU A 208 4.35 -1.45 -21.24
CA GLU A 208 4.64 -2.27 -22.41
C GLU A 208 3.68 -3.45 -22.49
N GLN A 209 3.45 -4.14 -21.37
CA GLN A 209 2.48 -5.24 -21.31
C GLN A 209 1.04 -4.72 -21.43
N GLY A 210 0.73 -3.57 -20.81
CA GLY A 210 -0.55 -2.90 -20.99
C GLY A 210 -0.86 -2.59 -22.45
N GLU A 211 0.12 -2.07 -23.20
CA GLU A 211 0.00 -1.79 -24.63
C GLU A 211 -0.22 -3.07 -25.45
N SER A 212 0.62 -4.08 -25.24
CA SER A 212 0.54 -5.38 -25.96
C SER A 212 -0.82 -6.05 -25.74
N VAL A 213 -1.28 -6.12 -24.49
CA VAL A 213 -2.58 -6.72 -24.14
C VAL A 213 -3.73 -5.96 -24.79
N CYS A 214 -3.72 -4.62 -24.73
CA CYS A 214 -4.76 -3.81 -25.35
C CYS A 214 -4.77 -3.94 -26.88
N GLN A 215 -3.60 -4.03 -27.55
CA GLN A 215 -3.49 -4.28 -28.99
C GLN A 215 -4.11 -5.63 -29.37
N ASN A 216 -3.78 -6.69 -28.62
CA ASN A 216 -4.32 -8.02 -28.85
C ASN A 216 -5.85 -8.05 -28.68
N ILE A 217 -6.35 -7.39 -27.64
CA ILE A 217 -7.80 -7.30 -27.38
C ILE A 217 -8.50 -6.51 -28.48
N LEU A 218 -7.96 -5.37 -28.92
CA LEU A 218 -8.54 -4.57 -30.01
C LEU A 218 -8.55 -5.34 -31.35
N THR A 219 -7.57 -6.19 -31.59
CA THR A 219 -7.54 -7.05 -32.79
C THR A 219 -8.68 -8.07 -32.74
N ALA A 220 -8.92 -8.70 -31.59
CA ALA A 220 -9.96 -9.72 -31.43
C ALA A 220 -11.37 -9.10 -31.22
N HIS A 221 -11.46 -7.94 -30.63
CA HIS A 221 -12.68 -7.24 -30.26
C HIS A 221 -12.58 -5.76 -30.63
N PRO A 222 -12.65 -5.40 -31.93
CA PRO A 222 -12.49 -4.00 -32.37
C PRO A 222 -13.61 -3.07 -31.89
N ASP A 223 -14.71 -3.64 -31.43
CA ASP A 223 -15.90 -2.96 -30.93
C ASP A 223 -15.99 -2.91 -29.38
N VAL A 224 -14.86 -3.09 -28.67
CA VAL A 224 -14.79 -2.91 -27.22
C VAL A 224 -15.13 -1.46 -26.86
N ASP A 225 -16.01 -1.29 -25.86
CA ASP A 225 -16.46 0.03 -25.40
C ASP A 225 -15.55 0.65 -24.35
N LEU A 226 -14.97 -0.20 -23.48
CA LEU A 226 -14.17 0.28 -22.36
C LEU A 226 -13.12 -0.74 -21.95
N PHE A 227 -11.92 -0.23 -21.63
CA PHE A 227 -10.89 -0.96 -20.91
C PHE A 227 -10.84 -0.50 -19.44
N TYR A 228 -10.95 -1.44 -18.52
CA TYR A 228 -10.63 -1.23 -17.12
C TYR A 228 -9.22 -1.76 -16.86
N ASN A 229 -8.30 -0.84 -16.54
CA ASN A 229 -6.91 -1.15 -16.25
C ASN A 229 -6.67 -1.11 -14.73
N GLN A 230 -6.07 -2.14 -14.16
CA GLN A 230 -5.86 -2.22 -12.72
C GLN A 230 -4.65 -1.43 -12.21
N ALA A 231 -3.93 -0.73 -13.09
CA ALA A 231 -2.93 0.27 -12.72
C ALA A 231 -2.81 1.36 -13.78
N ASP A 232 -2.39 2.56 -13.35
CA ASP A 232 -2.17 3.69 -14.25
C ASP A 232 -1.03 3.44 -15.24
N ASP A 233 0.05 2.74 -14.82
CA ASP A 233 1.14 2.41 -15.74
C ASP A 233 0.63 1.62 -16.94
N MET A 234 -0.21 0.62 -16.72
CA MET A 234 -0.80 -0.19 -17.80
C MET A 234 -1.74 0.62 -18.69
N VAL A 235 -2.56 1.53 -18.11
CA VAL A 235 -3.48 2.33 -18.91
C VAL A 235 -2.76 3.30 -19.85
N ILE A 236 -1.57 3.77 -19.49
CA ILE A 236 -0.74 4.58 -20.39
C ILE A 236 -0.36 3.79 -21.63
N GLY A 237 0.03 2.54 -21.48
CA GLY A 237 0.27 1.62 -22.61
C GLY A 237 -1.00 1.38 -23.42
N CYS A 238 -2.10 1.06 -22.75
CA CYS A 238 -3.40 0.85 -23.37
C CYS A 238 -3.87 2.08 -24.18
N ALA A 239 -3.65 3.29 -23.67
CA ALA A 239 -3.97 4.53 -24.39
C ALA A 239 -3.18 4.66 -25.71
N ARG A 240 -1.92 4.20 -25.74
CA ARG A 240 -1.15 4.14 -27.00
C ARG A 240 -1.78 3.16 -27.99
N ALA A 241 -2.16 1.98 -27.52
CA ALA A 241 -2.82 0.96 -28.35
C ALA A 241 -4.17 1.44 -28.93
N VAL A 242 -5.03 2.02 -28.08
CA VAL A 242 -6.34 2.58 -28.46
C VAL A 242 -6.18 3.66 -29.52
N ARG A 243 -5.22 4.56 -29.35
CA ARG A 243 -4.92 5.63 -30.31
C ARG A 243 -4.39 5.07 -31.63
N ALA A 244 -3.45 4.14 -31.57
CA ALA A 244 -2.87 3.51 -32.77
C ALA A 244 -3.90 2.74 -33.60
N ALA A 245 -4.88 2.10 -32.95
CA ALA A 245 -5.98 1.40 -33.59
C ALA A 245 -7.10 2.31 -34.08
N GLY A 246 -7.06 3.64 -33.80
CA GLY A 246 -8.16 4.55 -34.09
C GLY A 246 -9.45 4.20 -33.34
N SER A 247 -9.35 3.48 -32.21
CA SER A 247 -10.49 3.06 -31.40
C SER A 247 -11.04 4.20 -30.56
N HIS A 248 -12.35 4.16 -30.30
CA HIS A 248 -13.04 5.10 -29.40
C HIS A 248 -13.31 4.50 -28.02
N ALA A 249 -12.72 3.36 -27.70
CA ALA A 249 -12.85 2.71 -26.40
C ALA A 249 -12.46 3.64 -25.26
N LYS A 250 -13.27 3.64 -24.22
CA LYS A 250 -13.03 4.42 -22.99
C LYS A 250 -11.96 3.77 -22.13
N LEU A 251 -11.22 4.58 -21.40
CA LEU A 251 -10.12 4.13 -20.56
C LEU A 251 -10.36 4.54 -19.12
N VAL A 252 -10.52 3.56 -18.24
CA VAL A 252 -10.63 3.76 -16.80
C VAL A 252 -9.53 2.97 -16.11
N SER A 253 -8.90 3.57 -15.11
CA SER A 253 -7.82 2.92 -14.36
C SER A 253 -7.96 3.06 -12.85
N ARG A 254 -6.96 2.52 -12.17
CA ARG A 254 -6.75 2.64 -10.74
C ARG A 254 -5.26 2.90 -10.50
N GLY A 255 -4.95 3.97 -9.73
CA GLY A 255 -3.57 4.33 -9.44
C GLY A 255 -3.45 5.70 -8.80
N GLY A 256 -3.78 6.77 -9.50
CA GLY A 256 -3.54 8.14 -9.04
C GLY A 256 -2.07 8.53 -9.13
N SER A 257 -1.30 7.87 -10.00
CA SER A 257 0.08 8.22 -10.28
C SER A 257 0.19 9.57 -10.99
N LYS A 258 1.38 10.17 -11.00
CA LYS A 258 1.63 11.41 -11.77
C LYS A 258 1.31 11.23 -13.26
N LEU A 259 1.67 10.07 -13.82
CA LEU A 259 1.38 9.76 -15.22
C LEU A 259 -0.13 9.59 -15.45
N GLY A 260 -0.81 8.84 -14.58
CA GLY A 260 -2.26 8.63 -14.68
C GLY A 260 -3.05 9.92 -14.52
N ILE A 261 -2.74 10.75 -13.52
CA ILE A 261 -3.39 12.05 -13.32
C ILE A 261 -3.15 12.98 -14.52
N ASN A 262 -1.94 12.98 -15.07
CA ASN A 262 -1.66 13.76 -16.27
C ASN A 262 -2.46 13.25 -17.48
N ALA A 263 -2.56 11.93 -17.66
CA ALA A 263 -3.35 11.35 -18.75
C ALA A 263 -4.86 11.65 -18.63
N VAL A 264 -5.39 11.68 -17.41
CA VAL A 264 -6.77 12.14 -17.16
C VAL A 264 -6.91 13.64 -17.49
N LYS A 265 -5.93 14.46 -17.12
CA LYS A 265 -5.92 15.90 -17.40
C LYS A 265 -5.89 16.18 -18.91
N THR A 266 -5.07 15.46 -19.67
CA THR A 266 -4.98 15.61 -21.15
C THR A 266 -6.19 15.01 -21.87
N GLY A 267 -6.89 14.05 -21.25
CA GLY A 267 -8.03 13.35 -21.83
C GLY A 267 -7.63 12.07 -22.58
N ASP A 268 -6.39 11.60 -22.42
CA ASP A 268 -5.94 10.29 -22.91
C ASP A 268 -6.55 9.14 -22.12
N VAL A 269 -6.96 9.40 -20.86
CA VAL A 269 -7.67 8.47 -19.95
C VAL A 269 -8.90 9.17 -19.42
N ASP A 270 -10.04 8.50 -19.38
CA ASP A 270 -11.32 9.11 -18.99
C ASP A 270 -11.45 9.26 -17.45
N GLY A 271 -10.75 8.44 -16.68
CA GLY A 271 -10.71 8.57 -15.22
C GLY A 271 -9.88 7.50 -14.55
N THR A 272 -9.48 7.79 -13.31
CA THR A 272 -8.75 6.85 -12.45
C THR A 272 -9.28 6.90 -11.02
N VAL A 273 -9.00 5.86 -10.25
CA VAL A 273 -9.23 5.80 -8.81
C VAL A 273 -7.90 6.02 -8.10
N CYS A 274 -7.85 7.03 -7.24
CA CYS A 274 -6.61 7.42 -6.56
C CYS A 274 -6.24 6.45 -5.45
N ILE A 275 -5.13 5.74 -5.61
CA ILE A 275 -4.49 4.94 -4.57
C ILE A 275 -3.30 5.72 -4.01
N GLN A 276 -3.15 5.74 -2.69
CA GLN A 276 -2.23 6.63 -1.97
C GLN A 276 -1.12 5.83 -1.26
N PRO A 277 -0.14 5.26 -1.98
CA PRO A 277 0.88 4.38 -1.38
C PRO A 277 1.77 5.09 -0.36
N GLY A 278 2.13 6.34 -0.57
CA GLY A 278 2.92 7.11 0.40
C GLY A 278 2.15 7.32 1.72
N LYS A 279 0.84 7.61 1.64
CA LYS A 279 -0.04 7.66 2.81
C LYS A 279 -0.15 6.30 3.51
N MET A 280 -0.22 5.19 2.73
CA MET A 280 -0.20 3.84 3.31
C MET A 280 1.09 3.60 4.09
N GLY A 281 2.25 3.93 3.53
CA GLY A 281 3.53 3.80 4.21
C GLY A 281 3.61 4.60 5.51
N ARG A 282 3.19 5.87 5.48
CA ARG A 282 3.12 6.71 6.68
C ARG A 282 2.21 6.13 7.76
N LEU A 283 1.04 5.67 7.40
CA LEU A 283 0.08 5.06 8.33
C LEU A 283 0.58 3.71 8.85
N ALA A 284 1.28 2.93 8.01
CA ALA A 284 1.91 1.69 8.43
C ALA A 284 2.96 1.92 9.52
N PHE A 285 3.83 2.93 9.34
CA PHE A 285 4.76 3.31 10.39
C PHE A 285 4.03 3.74 11.67
N LYS A 286 3.04 4.62 11.58
CA LYS A 286 2.28 5.09 12.74
C LYS A 286 1.60 3.94 13.49
N THR A 287 1.01 2.99 12.76
CA THR A 287 0.37 1.80 13.35
C THR A 287 1.41 0.90 14.04
N LEU A 288 2.55 0.69 13.39
CA LEU A 288 3.65 -0.10 13.94
C LEU A 288 4.26 0.57 15.18
N TYR A 289 4.52 1.85 15.11
CA TYR A 289 5.08 2.65 16.21
C TYR A 289 4.17 2.63 17.44
N ALA A 290 2.85 2.77 17.23
CA ALA A 290 1.88 2.63 18.32
C ALA A 290 1.91 1.23 18.95
N ALA A 291 2.05 0.17 18.14
CA ALA A 291 2.15 -1.20 18.65
C ALA A 291 3.44 -1.46 19.45
N ILE A 292 4.54 -0.76 19.11
CA ILE A 292 5.82 -0.85 19.81
C ILE A 292 5.79 -0.07 21.14
N THR A 293 5.25 1.15 21.13
CA THR A 293 5.33 2.08 22.24
C THR A 293 4.16 2.02 23.22
N ASN A 294 3.04 1.44 22.81
CA ASN A 294 1.84 1.28 23.63
C ASN A 294 1.38 -0.19 23.66
N PRO A 295 1.74 -0.97 24.69
CA PRO A 295 1.32 -2.36 24.82
C PRO A 295 -0.21 -2.58 24.81
N GLY A 296 -0.99 -1.55 25.14
CA GLY A 296 -2.46 -1.54 25.11
C GLY A 296 -3.06 -1.15 23.75
N ALA A 297 -2.23 -0.88 22.73
CA ALA A 297 -2.73 -0.52 21.41
C ALA A 297 -3.61 -1.65 20.82
N PRO A 298 -4.75 -1.33 20.20
CA PRO A 298 -5.59 -2.32 19.53
C PRO A 298 -4.79 -3.06 18.45
N LYS A 299 -4.84 -4.39 18.47
CA LYS A 299 -4.25 -5.28 17.45
C LYS A 299 -5.30 -5.66 16.41
N GLY A 300 -4.85 -6.11 15.24
CA GLY A 300 -5.71 -6.61 14.18
C GLY A 300 -6.61 -5.53 13.56
N LYS A 301 -6.20 -4.27 13.57
CA LYS A 301 -7.00 -3.18 13.03
C LYS A 301 -6.80 -3.04 11.53
N PHE A 302 -7.91 -2.97 10.78
CA PHE A 302 -7.88 -2.49 9.40
C PHE A 302 -7.85 -0.95 9.40
N VAL A 303 -6.80 -0.38 8.85
CA VAL A 303 -6.64 1.06 8.64
C VAL A 303 -6.89 1.33 7.18
N ASP A 304 -8.12 1.76 6.90
CA ASP A 304 -8.57 2.03 5.54
C ASP A 304 -7.99 3.33 4.99
N VAL A 305 -7.47 3.25 3.78
CA VAL A 305 -7.00 4.41 2.99
C VAL A 305 -8.01 4.65 1.88
N ASP A 306 -8.63 5.81 1.90
CA ASP A 306 -9.63 6.23 0.92
C ASP A 306 -9.14 6.20 -0.53
N THR A 307 -10.07 5.99 -1.47
CA THR A 307 -9.81 5.82 -2.89
C THR A 307 -10.67 6.77 -3.73
N PRO A 308 -10.40 8.10 -3.69
CA PRO A 308 -11.24 9.06 -4.40
C PRO A 308 -11.20 8.85 -5.92
N GLN A 309 -12.36 9.07 -6.56
CA GLN A 309 -12.50 9.05 -8.01
C GLN A 309 -11.92 10.32 -8.61
N VAL A 310 -11.13 10.17 -9.65
CA VAL A 310 -10.50 11.27 -10.38
C VAL A 310 -10.93 11.24 -11.83
N THR A 311 -11.53 12.33 -12.25
CA THR A 311 -11.89 12.62 -13.64
C THR A 311 -11.37 14.01 -14.01
N LYS A 312 -11.54 14.42 -15.26
CA LYS A 312 -11.10 15.74 -15.71
C LYS A 312 -11.66 16.91 -14.88
N THR A 313 -12.84 16.71 -14.25
CA THR A 313 -13.49 17.71 -13.39
C THR A 313 -13.15 17.61 -11.91
N SER A 314 -12.41 16.58 -11.49
CA SER A 314 -12.07 16.34 -10.07
C SER A 314 -10.58 16.03 -9.85
N LEU A 315 -9.69 16.63 -10.64
CA LEU A 315 -8.23 16.37 -10.56
C LEU A 315 -7.65 16.65 -9.17
N SER A 316 -8.19 17.63 -8.45
CA SER A 316 -7.75 17.99 -7.09
C SER A 316 -8.12 16.94 -6.01
N ALA A 317 -8.94 15.96 -6.35
CA ALA A 317 -9.30 14.89 -5.40
C ALA A 317 -8.14 13.93 -5.09
N CYS A 318 -7.07 13.98 -5.89
CA CYS A 318 -5.87 13.15 -5.71
C CYS A 318 -4.61 14.01 -5.72
N VAL A 319 -3.76 13.80 -4.73
CA VAL A 319 -2.39 14.29 -4.75
C VAL A 319 -1.50 13.14 -5.24
N PRO A 320 -0.94 13.22 -6.45
CA PRO A 320 -0.13 12.14 -6.98
C PRO A 320 1.20 12.02 -6.22
N GLU A 321 1.41 10.85 -5.59
CA GLU A 321 2.56 10.59 -4.73
C GLU A 321 3.72 9.88 -5.47
N TRP A 322 3.48 9.37 -6.68
CA TRP A 322 4.40 8.50 -7.45
C TRP A 322 4.30 8.69 -8.96
#